data_41f78e397c2fb6df6336d56aae9a8623
#
_entry.id   41f78e397c2fb6df6336d56aae9a8623
#
_cell.length_a   1.000
_cell.length_b   1.000
_cell.length_c   1.000
_cell.angle_alpha   90.00
_cell.angle_beta   90.00
_cell.angle_gamma   90.00
#
_symmetry.space_group_name_H-M   'P 1'
#
loop_
_entity.id
_entity.type
_entity.pdbx_description
1 polymer ?
#
loop_
_entity_poly.entity_id
_entity_poly.type
_entity_poly.pdbx_seq_one_letter_code
_entity_poly.pdbx_strand_id
1 'polypeptide(L)'
;AMLDSEAAMVKFLNLIASEPDISRVPIMIDSSKWSVIEAGLKCVQGKAVVNSISLKEGEENFIEQAKLIKRYGAAAVVMAFDEKGQADTLDRKFDICARSYKVLIEKVGFLPEDIIFDPNIFAVATGIEEHNNYAVDFIEATRKITDNLPYCHVSGGVSNVSFSFRGNNPVREAMHSVFLYHAIQAGMDMGIVNAGMMTVYSEIPNELRECVEDVILNRRDDATDRLLEIADKYKGVKGEVKKEDLEWRNRTVEERLSYALVRGITAFIMEDTEEARQQFDRPIQVIEGPLMAGMNVVGDLFGSGQMFLPQVVKSARVMKQSVAYLLP
;
A
#
# COMPACT_ATOMS: atom_id res chain seq x y z
N ALA A 1 17.51 21.34 8.25
CA ALA A 1 17.69 20.81 9.62
C ALA A 1 16.72 19.64 9.79
N MET A 2 17.23 18.47 10.17
CA MET A 2 16.35 17.35 10.51
C MET A 2 15.66 17.68 11.84
N LEU A 3 14.34 17.43 11.90
CA LEU A 3 13.54 17.58 13.11
C LEU A 3 14.07 16.65 14.21
N ASP A 4 14.26 17.19 15.42
CA ASP A 4 14.46 16.34 16.61
C ASP A 4 13.13 15.65 16.93
N SER A 5 13.03 14.37 16.54
CA SER A 5 11.78 13.62 16.60
C SER A 5 11.34 13.34 18.05
N GLU A 6 12.27 13.17 18.98
CA GLU A 6 11.95 12.94 20.39
C GLU A 6 11.39 14.21 21.04
N ALA A 7 12.11 15.32 20.89
CA ALA A 7 11.64 16.62 21.41
C ALA A 7 10.32 17.05 20.78
N ALA A 8 10.13 16.79 19.48
CA ALA A 8 8.87 17.10 18.79
C ALA A 8 7.70 16.25 19.31
N MET A 9 7.91 14.93 19.52
CA MET A 9 6.91 14.04 20.09
C MET A 9 6.49 14.48 21.49
N VAL A 10 7.45 14.74 22.36
CA VAL A 10 7.20 15.23 23.74
C VAL A 10 6.42 16.54 23.73
N LYS A 11 6.85 17.50 22.91
CA LYS A 11 6.18 18.80 22.81
C LYS A 11 4.74 18.65 22.31
N PHE A 12 4.52 17.86 21.26
CA PHE A 12 3.19 17.63 20.69
C PHE A 12 2.26 16.97 21.72
N LEU A 13 2.69 15.88 22.35
CA LEU A 13 1.88 15.15 23.34
C LEU A 13 1.53 16.00 24.55
N ASN A 14 2.46 16.81 25.05
CA ASN A 14 2.20 17.73 26.17
C ASN A 14 1.20 18.84 25.78
N LEU A 15 1.23 19.32 24.53
CA LEU A 15 0.26 20.30 24.05
C LEU A 15 -1.15 19.70 23.97
N ILE A 16 -1.32 18.52 23.39
CA ILE A 16 -2.65 17.89 23.27
C ILE A 16 -3.20 17.38 24.61
N ALA A 17 -2.35 17.11 25.61
CA ALA A 17 -2.77 16.69 26.94
C ALA A 17 -3.59 17.77 27.67
N SER A 18 -3.45 19.04 27.31
CA SER A 18 -4.23 20.16 27.86
C SER A 18 -5.60 20.33 27.18
N GLU A 19 -5.89 19.60 26.10
CA GLU A 19 -7.14 19.68 25.35
C GLU A 19 -8.12 18.60 25.82
N PRO A 20 -9.20 18.94 26.55
CA PRO A 20 -10.09 17.98 27.20
C PRO A 20 -10.75 17.00 26.20
N ASP A 21 -11.05 17.46 24.98
CA ASP A 21 -11.67 16.62 23.96
C ASP A 21 -10.73 15.61 23.36
N ILE A 22 -9.42 15.88 23.37
CA ILE A 22 -8.38 14.94 22.89
C ILE A 22 -7.93 14.03 24.03
N SER A 23 -7.70 14.57 25.22
CA SER A 23 -7.11 13.83 26.35
C SER A 23 -7.97 12.66 26.85
N ARG A 24 -9.26 12.63 26.50
CA ARG A 24 -10.20 11.56 26.86
C ARG A 24 -10.15 10.34 25.93
N VAL A 25 -9.47 10.41 24.80
CA VAL A 25 -9.33 9.30 23.86
C VAL A 25 -7.95 8.65 23.97
N PRO A 26 -7.81 7.33 23.74
CA PRO A 26 -6.51 6.68 23.70
C PRO A 26 -5.63 7.28 22.61
N ILE A 27 -4.36 7.50 22.94
CA ILE A 27 -3.36 8.01 22.00
C ILE A 27 -2.52 6.85 21.48
N MET A 28 -2.41 6.72 20.15
CA MET A 28 -1.48 5.81 19.51
C MET A 28 -0.20 6.55 19.16
N ILE A 29 0.91 6.11 19.73
CA ILE A 29 2.25 6.65 19.46
C ILE A 29 2.85 5.86 18.31
N ASP A 30 3.12 6.53 17.19
CA ASP A 30 3.62 5.94 15.96
C ASP A 30 5.03 6.46 15.64
N SER A 31 6.00 5.55 15.63
CA SER A 31 7.36 5.85 15.19
C SER A 31 8.12 4.57 14.80
N SER A 32 9.01 4.69 13.83
CA SER A 32 10.00 3.63 13.51
C SER A 32 11.20 3.60 14.47
N LYS A 33 11.32 4.60 15.38
CA LYS A 33 12.43 4.70 16.34
C LYS A 33 11.92 4.44 17.75
N TRP A 34 12.51 3.46 18.42
CA TRP A 34 12.13 3.11 19.79
C TRP A 34 12.29 4.28 20.77
N SER A 35 13.37 5.05 20.69
CA SER A 35 13.60 6.20 21.57
C SER A 35 12.47 7.24 21.49
N VAL A 36 11.89 7.46 20.31
CA VAL A 36 10.76 8.36 20.11
C VAL A 36 9.49 7.77 20.74
N ILE A 37 9.26 6.46 20.59
CA ILE A 37 8.12 5.76 21.22
C ILE A 37 8.21 5.87 22.73
N GLU A 38 9.37 5.59 23.32
CA GLU A 38 9.56 5.66 24.77
C GLU A 38 9.42 7.09 25.31
N ALA A 39 9.95 8.08 24.60
CA ALA A 39 9.78 9.48 24.96
C ALA A 39 8.29 9.87 24.97
N GLY A 40 7.53 9.39 23.97
CA GLY A 40 6.08 9.60 23.90
C GLY A 40 5.31 8.90 25.02
N LEU A 41 5.64 7.65 25.35
CA LEU A 41 5.01 6.89 26.44
C LEU A 41 5.12 7.60 27.79
N LYS A 42 6.20 8.34 28.04
CA LYS A 42 6.41 9.13 29.26
C LYS A 42 5.46 10.34 29.36
N CYS A 43 4.84 10.76 28.26
CA CYS A 43 3.98 11.94 28.20
C CYS A 43 2.47 11.60 28.18
N VAL A 44 2.09 10.35 27.92
CA VAL A 44 0.68 9.96 27.77
C VAL A 44 0.13 9.44 29.08
N GLN A 45 -1.10 9.86 29.41
CA GLN A 45 -1.87 9.39 30.55
C GLN A 45 -2.93 8.36 30.09
N GLY A 46 -3.24 7.38 30.93
CA GLY A 46 -4.20 6.32 30.63
C GLY A 46 -3.63 5.27 29.69
N LYS A 47 -4.54 4.54 29.00
CA LYS A 47 -4.17 3.46 28.08
C LYS A 47 -3.70 4.04 26.76
N ALA A 48 -2.40 3.95 26.50
CA ALA A 48 -1.81 4.29 25.20
C ALA A 48 -1.69 3.03 24.31
N VAL A 49 -1.48 3.24 23.03
CA VAL A 49 -1.12 2.19 22.06
C VAL A 49 0.22 2.55 21.42
N VAL A 50 1.10 1.58 21.29
CA VAL A 50 2.37 1.73 20.57
C VAL A 50 2.23 1.15 19.16
N ASN A 51 2.58 1.93 18.15
CA ASN A 51 2.71 1.47 16.77
C ASN A 51 4.17 1.68 16.32
N SER A 52 4.98 0.67 16.19
CA SER A 52 4.74 -0.76 16.39
C SER A 52 6.02 -1.47 16.86
N ILE A 53 5.88 -2.72 17.26
CA ILE A 53 7.00 -3.65 17.49
C ILE A 53 6.91 -4.85 16.55
N SER A 54 8.01 -5.55 16.32
CA SER A 54 8.06 -6.73 15.47
C SER A 54 9.28 -7.60 15.76
N LEU A 55 9.29 -8.80 15.19
CA LEU A 55 10.43 -9.72 15.26
C LEU A 55 11.56 -9.40 14.26
N LYS A 56 11.48 -8.26 13.55
CA LYS A 56 12.46 -7.86 12.54
C LYS A 56 13.90 -7.86 13.05
N GLU A 57 14.12 -7.32 14.22
CA GLU A 57 15.45 -7.21 14.85
C GLU A 57 15.72 -8.37 15.83
N GLY A 58 14.98 -9.47 15.70
CA GLY A 58 15.10 -10.66 16.54
C GLY A 58 14.23 -10.66 17.79
N GLU A 59 14.10 -11.86 18.36
CA GLU A 59 13.19 -12.11 19.47
C GLU A 59 13.62 -11.42 20.77
N GLU A 60 14.91 -11.29 21.04
CA GLU A 60 15.41 -10.64 22.26
C GLU A 60 15.00 -9.17 22.33
N ASN A 61 15.25 -8.42 21.25
CA ASN A 61 14.85 -7.01 21.15
C ASN A 61 13.33 -6.85 21.24
N PHE A 62 12.58 -7.74 20.60
CA PHE A 62 11.12 -7.77 20.67
C PHE A 62 10.61 -7.94 22.11
N ILE A 63 11.21 -8.87 22.86
CA ILE A 63 10.87 -9.11 24.29
C ILE A 63 11.20 -7.88 25.15
N GLU A 64 12.35 -7.25 24.94
CA GLU A 64 12.75 -6.05 25.70
C GLU A 64 11.77 -4.90 25.47
N GLN A 65 11.45 -4.60 24.22
CA GLN A 65 10.47 -3.56 23.86
C GLN A 65 9.09 -3.87 24.45
N ALA A 66 8.62 -5.12 24.32
CA ALA A 66 7.33 -5.54 24.85
C ALA A 66 7.26 -5.42 26.40
N LYS A 67 8.34 -5.76 27.13
CA LYS A 67 8.40 -5.56 28.59
C LYS A 67 8.29 -4.09 28.97
N LEU A 68 8.92 -3.20 28.20
CA LEU A 68 8.83 -1.76 28.45
C LEU A 68 7.40 -1.25 28.15
N ILE A 69 6.79 -1.64 27.05
CA ILE A 69 5.39 -1.28 26.71
C ILE A 69 4.44 -1.72 27.83
N LYS A 70 4.57 -2.97 28.27
CA LYS A 70 3.79 -3.50 29.39
C LYS A 70 3.99 -2.71 30.68
N ARG A 71 5.23 -2.30 30.98
CA ARG A 71 5.56 -1.48 32.17
C ARG A 71 4.89 -0.11 32.12
N TYR A 72 4.73 0.49 30.95
CA TYR A 72 3.99 1.74 30.75
C TYR A 72 2.46 1.52 30.72
N GLY A 73 1.97 0.28 30.76
CA GLY A 73 0.54 -0.06 30.71
C GLY A 73 -0.10 0.16 29.35
N ALA A 74 0.69 0.21 28.28
CA ALA A 74 0.20 0.41 26.92
C ALA A 74 -0.12 -0.91 26.21
N ALA A 75 -1.03 -0.84 25.22
CA ALA A 75 -1.21 -1.88 24.22
C ALA A 75 -0.17 -1.74 23.09
N ALA A 76 0.05 -2.80 22.32
CA ALA A 76 1.05 -2.82 21.27
C ALA A 76 0.46 -3.30 19.95
N VAL A 77 0.69 -2.54 18.89
CA VAL A 77 0.58 -3.04 17.51
C VAL A 77 1.82 -3.91 17.23
N VAL A 78 1.57 -5.14 16.81
CA VAL A 78 2.59 -6.15 16.50
C VAL A 78 2.51 -6.45 15.01
N MET A 79 3.49 -5.99 14.26
CA MET A 79 3.53 -6.21 12.82
C MET A 79 3.96 -7.64 12.48
N ALA A 80 3.33 -8.23 11.47
CA ALA A 80 3.78 -9.50 10.88
C ALA A 80 5.08 -9.29 10.07
N PHE A 81 6.17 -9.08 10.80
CA PHE A 81 7.49 -8.79 10.26
C PHE A 81 8.53 -9.55 11.10
N ASP A 82 9.23 -10.48 10.50
CA ASP A 82 10.29 -11.26 11.10
C ASP A 82 11.66 -10.94 10.53
N GLU A 83 12.67 -11.69 10.92
CA GLU A 83 14.06 -11.57 10.48
C GLU A 83 14.24 -11.75 8.97
N LYS A 84 13.23 -12.33 8.27
CA LYS A 84 13.23 -12.54 6.81
C LYS A 84 12.52 -11.43 6.05
N GLY A 85 11.83 -10.52 6.74
CA GLY A 85 11.09 -9.42 6.15
C GLY A 85 9.60 -9.43 6.47
N GLN A 86 8.86 -8.46 5.89
CA GLN A 86 7.41 -8.37 6.05
C GLN A 86 6.72 -9.60 5.44
N ALA A 87 5.67 -10.06 6.11
CA ALA A 87 4.83 -11.14 5.62
C ALA A 87 3.92 -10.63 4.48
N ASP A 88 4.01 -11.25 3.34
CA ASP A 88 3.23 -10.97 2.13
C ASP A 88 2.16 -12.02 1.83
N THR A 89 2.38 -13.27 2.23
CA THR A 89 1.45 -14.40 2.03
C THR A 89 0.63 -14.70 3.28
N LEU A 90 -0.56 -15.30 3.11
CA LEU A 90 -1.45 -15.71 4.18
C LEU A 90 -0.73 -16.49 5.30
N ASP A 91 0.02 -17.53 4.92
CA ASP A 91 0.68 -18.40 5.91
C ASP A 91 1.75 -17.63 6.70
N ARG A 92 2.59 -16.85 6.04
CA ARG A 92 3.59 -16.03 6.73
C ARG A 92 2.97 -15.00 7.67
N LYS A 93 1.85 -14.36 7.26
CA LYS A 93 1.10 -13.42 8.10
C LYS A 93 0.66 -14.09 9.39
N PHE A 94 0.02 -15.25 9.28
CA PHE A 94 -0.45 -15.98 10.45
C PHE A 94 0.70 -16.54 11.30
N ASP A 95 1.71 -17.18 10.70
CA ASP A 95 2.79 -17.83 11.43
C ASP A 95 3.60 -16.83 12.27
N ILE A 96 3.88 -15.64 11.71
CA ILE A 96 4.59 -14.59 12.46
C ILE A 96 3.72 -14.04 13.60
N CYS A 97 2.41 -13.83 13.37
CA CYS A 97 1.50 -13.40 14.42
C CYS A 97 1.37 -14.46 15.53
N ALA A 98 1.25 -15.74 15.19
CA ALA A 98 1.18 -16.83 16.15
C ALA A 98 2.48 -16.98 16.96
N ARG A 99 3.65 -16.86 16.31
CA ARG A 99 4.96 -16.84 17.00
C ARG A 99 5.04 -15.65 17.96
N SER A 100 4.66 -14.47 17.51
CA SER A 100 4.66 -13.24 18.32
C SER A 100 3.71 -13.37 19.52
N TYR A 101 2.50 -13.89 19.29
CA TYR A 101 1.52 -14.16 20.36
C TYR A 101 2.12 -15.03 21.45
N LYS A 102 2.69 -16.18 21.06
CA LYS A 102 3.31 -17.12 22.01
C LYS A 102 4.42 -16.46 22.83
N VAL A 103 5.31 -15.71 22.18
CA VAL A 103 6.40 -14.99 22.87
C VAL A 103 5.85 -13.95 23.85
N LEU A 104 4.83 -13.17 23.44
CA LEU A 104 4.25 -12.13 24.30
C LEU A 104 3.55 -12.71 25.52
N ILE A 105 2.78 -13.78 25.34
CA ILE A 105 2.05 -14.43 26.46
C ILE A 105 3.02 -15.16 27.38
N GLU A 106 3.84 -16.06 26.83
CA GLU A 106 4.64 -16.98 27.64
C GLU A 106 5.90 -16.33 28.25
N LYS A 107 6.59 -15.44 27.49
CA LYS A 107 7.88 -14.88 27.93
C LYS A 107 7.78 -13.48 28.53
N VAL A 108 6.76 -12.70 28.13
CA VAL A 108 6.56 -11.32 28.62
C VAL A 108 5.40 -11.27 29.63
N GLY A 109 4.43 -12.17 29.50
CA GLY A 109 3.18 -12.14 30.28
C GLY A 109 2.32 -10.93 29.89
N PHE A 110 2.29 -10.60 28.60
CA PHE A 110 1.40 -9.58 28.04
C PHE A 110 -0.05 -10.05 28.14
N LEU A 111 -0.99 -9.13 28.32
CA LEU A 111 -2.41 -9.50 28.26
C LEU A 111 -2.81 -9.66 26.80
N PRO A 112 -3.55 -10.72 26.42
CA PRO A 112 -3.97 -10.90 25.02
C PRO A 112 -4.73 -9.69 24.45
N GLU A 113 -5.58 -9.06 25.29
CA GLU A 113 -6.38 -7.88 24.96
C GLU A 113 -5.55 -6.63 24.69
N ASP A 114 -4.27 -6.64 25.01
CA ASP A 114 -3.34 -5.56 24.73
C ASP A 114 -2.50 -5.81 23.46
N ILE A 115 -2.70 -6.95 22.79
CA ILE A 115 -2.02 -7.33 21.55
C ILE A 115 -2.90 -6.97 20.35
N ILE A 116 -2.38 -6.12 19.47
CA ILE A 116 -3.05 -5.69 18.23
C ILE A 116 -2.19 -6.14 17.06
N PHE A 117 -2.59 -7.18 16.33
CA PHE A 117 -1.82 -7.63 15.17
C PHE A 117 -2.04 -6.74 13.96
N ASP A 118 -0.95 -6.39 13.26
CA ASP A 118 -0.98 -5.83 11.90
C ASP A 118 -0.34 -6.85 10.94
N PRO A 119 -1.16 -7.65 10.25
CA PRO A 119 -0.66 -8.63 9.29
C PRO A 119 -0.21 -8.02 7.95
N ASN A 120 0.07 -6.75 7.91
CA ASN A 120 0.52 -5.92 6.78
C ASN A 120 -0.49 -5.82 5.64
N ILE A 121 -1.01 -4.61 5.43
CA ILE A 121 -1.81 -4.27 4.25
C ILE A 121 -0.86 -3.77 3.16
N PHE A 122 -0.89 -4.43 2.00
CA PHE A 122 -0.13 -4.04 0.81
C PHE A 122 -1.04 -3.51 -0.28
N ALA A 123 -0.45 -2.75 -1.22
CA ALA A 123 -1.17 -2.22 -2.36
C ALA A 123 -1.61 -3.33 -3.31
N VAL A 124 -2.86 -3.27 -3.74
CA VAL A 124 -3.41 -4.08 -4.83
C VAL A 124 -3.58 -3.26 -6.10
N ALA A 125 -3.99 -3.89 -7.19
CA ALA A 125 -4.13 -3.24 -8.50
C ALA A 125 -2.88 -2.45 -8.93
N THR A 126 -1.71 -3.04 -8.71
CA THR A 126 -0.42 -2.45 -9.08
C THR A 126 -0.03 -2.74 -10.53
N GLY A 127 -0.73 -3.67 -11.18
CA GLY A 127 -0.36 -4.24 -12.47
C GLY A 127 0.69 -5.36 -12.39
N ILE A 128 1.07 -5.78 -11.19
CA ILE A 128 1.97 -6.90 -10.89
C ILE A 128 1.09 -8.05 -10.39
N GLU A 129 1.15 -9.21 -11.04
CA GLU A 129 0.25 -10.34 -10.80
C GLU A 129 0.39 -10.88 -9.36
N GLU A 130 1.61 -10.96 -8.84
CA GLU A 130 1.91 -11.43 -7.49
C GLU A 130 1.23 -10.59 -6.39
N HIS A 131 0.86 -9.33 -6.72
CA HIS A 131 0.20 -8.43 -5.77
C HIS A 131 -1.33 -8.58 -5.74
N ASN A 132 -1.91 -9.30 -6.69
CA ASN A 132 -3.37 -9.37 -6.83
C ASN A 132 -4.05 -9.98 -5.60
N ASN A 133 -3.37 -10.88 -4.89
CA ASN A 133 -3.94 -11.60 -3.75
C ASN A 133 -3.68 -10.94 -2.38
N TYR A 134 -2.93 -9.85 -2.30
CA TYR A 134 -2.51 -9.26 -1.02
C TYR A 134 -3.66 -8.85 -0.10
N ALA A 135 -4.76 -8.33 -0.64
CA ALA A 135 -5.92 -7.96 0.16
C ALA A 135 -6.69 -9.21 0.65
N VAL A 136 -6.83 -10.23 -0.19
CA VAL A 136 -7.41 -11.53 0.18
C VAL A 136 -6.59 -12.19 1.29
N ASP A 137 -5.26 -12.23 1.14
CA ASP A 137 -4.35 -12.80 2.13
C ASP A 137 -4.44 -12.07 3.47
N PHE A 138 -4.64 -10.76 3.48
CA PHE A 138 -4.89 -10.01 4.72
C PHE A 138 -6.22 -10.39 5.37
N ILE A 139 -7.31 -10.44 4.59
CA ILE A 139 -8.65 -10.77 5.07
C ILE A 139 -8.68 -12.18 5.66
N GLU A 140 -8.10 -13.17 4.97
CA GLU A 140 -8.05 -14.55 5.44
C GLU A 140 -7.06 -14.72 6.61
N ALA A 141 -5.94 -13.98 6.64
CA ALA A 141 -5.06 -13.95 7.81
C ALA A 141 -5.78 -13.37 9.03
N THR A 142 -6.58 -12.31 8.85
CA THR A 142 -7.41 -11.73 9.92
C THR A 142 -8.34 -12.78 10.51
N ARG A 143 -9.09 -13.52 9.67
CA ARG A 143 -9.96 -14.63 10.10
C ARG A 143 -9.18 -15.68 10.88
N LYS A 144 -8.06 -16.13 10.32
CA LYS A 144 -7.21 -17.16 10.95
C LYS A 144 -6.64 -16.72 12.30
N ILE A 145 -6.28 -15.43 12.43
CA ILE A 145 -5.81 -14.82 13.68
C ILE A 145 -6.94 -14.81 14.73
N THR A 146 -8.12 -14.29 14.39
CA THR A 146 -9.25 -14.21 15.33
C THR A 146 -9.76 -15.55 15.77
N ASP A 147 -9.71 -16.56 14.90
CA ASP A 147 -10.16 -17.93 15.23
C ASP A 147 -9.17 -18.70 16.14
N ASN A 148 -7.86 -18.39 16.06
CA ASN A 148 -6.82 -19.20 16.71
C ASN A 148 -6.02 -18.48 17.80
N LEU A 149 -6.02 -17.14 17.83
CA LEU A 149 -5.30 -16.34 18.82
C LEU A 149 -6.32 -15.56 19.67
N PRO A 150 -6.81 -16.15 20.79
CA PRO A 150 -7.94 -15.60 21.52
C PRO A 150 -7.63 -14.23 22.13
N TYR A 151 -8.63 -13.37 22.14
CA TYR A 151 -8.67 -12.05 22.78
C TYR A 151 -7.73 -10.99 22.20
N CYS A 152 -6.95 -11.29 21.16
CA CYS A 152 -6.17 -10.26 20.47
C CYS A 152 -7.03 -9.48 19.47
N HIS A 153 -6.54 -8.33 19.08
CA HIS A 153 -7.15 -7.45 18.09
C HIS A 153 -6.41 -7.51 16.75
N VAL A 154 -7.07 -7.10 15.68
CA VAL A 154 -6.45 -6.97 14.34
C VAL A 154 -6.64 -5.57 13.81
N SER A 155 -5.55 -4.96 13.37
CA SER A 155 -5.50 -3.62 12.78
C SER A 155 -4.67 -3.60 11.51
N GLY A 156 -4.61 -2.45 10.86
CA GLY A 156 -3.72 -2.20 9.72
C GLY A 156 -3.84 -0.79 9.17
N GLY A 157 -2.82 -0.35 8.47
CA GLY A 157 -2.78 0.92 7.74
C GLY A 157 -3.60 0.85 6.45
N VAL A 158 -4.90 1.15 6.52
CA VAL A 158 -5.88 0.90 5.43
C VAL A 158 -5.52 1.62 4.14
N SER A 159 -4.95 2.83 4.20
CA SER A 159 -4.59 3.58 3.00
C SER A 159 -3.55 2.90 2.10
N ASN A 160 -2.80 1.93 2.63
CA ASN A 160 -1.82 1.17 1.85
C ASN A 160 -2.49 0.36 0.73
N VAL A 161 -3.70 -0.19 0.94
CA VAL A 161 -4.41 -1.01 -0.06
C VAL A 161 -4.61 -0.27 -1.38
N SER A 162 -4.79 1.04 -1.33
CA SER A 162 -5.10 1.91 -2.47
C SER A 162 -3.93 2.73 -2.98
N PHE A 163 -2.70 2.43 -2.58
CA PHE A 163 -1.51 3.21 -2.94
C PHE A 163 -1.31 3.30 -4.46
N SER A 164 -1.70 2.28 -5.20
CA SER A 164 -1.67 2.23 -6.67
C SER A 164 -2.49 3.33 -7.35
N PHE A 165 -3.53 3.85 -6.67
CA PHE A 165 -4.41 4.94 -7.15
C PHE A 165 -4.15 6.28 -6.45
N ARG A 166 -2.93 6.50 -5.93
CA ARG A 166 -2.54 7.78 -5.32
C ARG A 166 -2.82 8.93 -6.31
N GLY A 167 -3.55 9.96 -5.84
CA GLY A 167 -3.99 11.09 -6.65
C GLY A 167 -5.44 10.99 -7.17
N ASN A 168 -6.13 9.84 -6.95
CA ASN A 168 -7.57 9.69 -7.23
C ASN A 168 -8.31 9.37 -5.93
N ASN A 169 -8.67 10.39 -5.16
CA ASN A 169 -9.29 10.21 -3.86
C ASN A 169 -10.62 9.45 -3.91
N PRO A 170 -11.57 9.72 -4.84
CA PRO A 170 -12.82 8.96 -4.88
C PRO A 170 -12.63 7.44 -5.05
N VAL A 171 -11.71 7.02 -5.92
CA VAL A 171 -11.40 5.59 -6.09
C VAL A 171 -10.72 5.02 -4.84
N ARG A 172 -9.81 5.78 -4.22
CA ARG A 172 -9.14 5.35 -2.98
C ARG A 172 -10.13 5.20 -1.82
N GLU A 173 -11.04 6.14 -1.65
CA GLU A 173 -12.09 6.08 -0.63
C GLU A 173 -12.99 4.85 -0.82
N ALA A 174 -13.38 4.55 -2.06
CA ALA A 174 -14.11 3.33 -2.37
C ALA A 174 -13.29 2.06 -2.03
N MET A 175 -12.00 2.02 -2.39
CA MET A 175 -11.12 0.90 -2.05
C MET A 175 -10.98 0.71 -0.53
N HIS A 176 -10.83 1.79 0.24
CA HIS A 176 -10.76 1.71 1.70
C HIS A 176 -12.07 1.13 2.28
N SER A 177 -13.22 1.63 1.83
CA SER A 177 -14.51 1.23 2.36
C SER A 177 -14.88 -0.21 1.99
N VAL A 178 -14.59 -0.64 0.77
CA VAL A 178 -14.79 -2.04 0.34
C VAL A 178 -13.85 -2.97 1.09
N PHE A 179 -12.57 -2.62 1.22
CA PHE A 179 -11.62 -3.41 1.97
C PHE A 179 -12.05 -3.59 3.44
N LEU A 180 -12.39 -2.48 4.12
CA LEU A 180 -12.85 -2.52 5.51
C LEU A 180 -14.13 -3.33 5.68
N TYR A 181 -15.08 -3.22 4.74
CA TYR A 181 -16.32 -3.99 4.78
C TYR A 181 -16.03 -5.50 4.88
N HIS A 182 -15.12 -6.02 4.08
CA HIS A 182 -14.76 -7.44 4.09
C HIS A 182 -13.82 -7.81 5.26
N ALA A 183 -12.86 -6.94 5.61
CA ALA A 183 -11.92 -7.19 6.68
C ALA A 183 -12.61 -7.20 8.07
N ILE A 184 -13.59 -6.32 8.28
CA ILE A 184 -14.40 -6.29 9.53
C ILE A 184 -15.20 -7.59 9.66
N GLN A 185 -15.81 -8.09 8.58
CA GLN A 185 -16.51 -9.37 8.60
C GLN A 185 -15.58 -10.57 8.88
N ALA A 186 -14.29 -10.44 8.60
CA ALA A 186 -13.28 -11.43 8.93
C ALA A 186 -12.75 -11.32 10.36
N GLY A 187 -13.13 -10.26 11.11
CA GLY A 187 -12.74 -10.04 12.50
C GLY A 187 -11.78 -8.87 12.74
N MET A 188 -11.45 -8.06 11.72
CA MET A 188 -10.73 -6.81 11.94
C MET A 188 -11.58 -5.85 12.77
N ASP A 189 -11.06 -5.40 13.90
CA ASP A 189 -11.80 -4.56 14.86
C ASP A 189 -11.15 -3.18 15.11
N MET A 190 -9.98 -2.95 14.55
CA MET A 190 -9.28 -1.68 14.55
C MET A 190 -8.78 -1.33 13.16
N GLY A 191 -8.52 -0.04 12.88
CA GLY A 191 -7.96 0.40 11.60
C GLY A 191 -7.32 1.76 11.70
N ILE A 192 -6.16 1.93 11.07
CA ILE A 192 -5.51 3.23 10.92
C ILE A 192 -6.01 3.83 9.61
N VAL A 193 -6.85 4.86 9.72
CA VAL A 193 -7.55 5.49 8.59
C VAL A 193 -7.47 7.00 8.66
N ASN A 194 -7.64 7.67 7.53
CA ASN A 194 -8.02 9.07 7.50
C ASN A 194 -9.55 9.15 7.58
N ALA A 195 -10.08 9.53 8.74
CA ALA A 195 -11.53 9.59 8.99
C ALA A 195 -12.29 10.50 8.00
N GLY A 196 -11.62 11.52 7.46
CA GLY A 196 -12.19 12.40 6.43
C GLY A 196 -12.22 11.81 5.02
N MET A 197 -11.63 10.61 4.82
CA MET A 197 -11.56 9.90 3.54
C MET A 197 -12.29 8.55 3.62
N MET A 198 -13.44 8.52 4.27
CA MET A 198 -14.25 7.33 4.42
C MET A 198 -15.63 7.56 3.81
N THR A 199 -16.03 6.67 2.92
CA THR A 199 -17.37 6.66 2.33
C THR A 199 -18.16 5.45 2.85
N VAL A 200 -19.48 5.57 2.93
CA VAL A 200 -20.31 4.43 3.34
C VAL A 200 -20.36 3.41 2.20
N TYR A 201 -20.11 2.14 2.51
CA TYR A 201 -20.05 1.06 1.49
C TYR A 201 -21.28 1.02 0.58
N SER A 202 -22.50 1.19 1.13
CA SER A 202 -23.75 1.19 0.37
C SER A 202 -23.96 2.43 -0.51
N GLU A 203 -23.23 3.51 -0.25
CA GLU A 203 -23.30 4.77 -1.01
C GLU A 203 -22.31 4.82 -2.18
N ILE A 204 -21.39 3.85 -2.26
CA ILE A 204 -20.46 3.74 -3.39
C ILE A 204 -21.27 3.42 -4.65
N PRO A 205 -21.10 4.18 -5.76
CA PRO A 205 -21.78 3.88 -7.03
C PRO A 205 -21.55 2.42 -7.44
N ASN A 206 -22.59 1.71 -7.86
CA ASN A 206 -22.54 0.29 -8.14
C ASN A 206 -21.41 -0.11 -9.11
N GLU A 207 -21.23 0.63 -10.21
CA GLU A 207 -20.16 0.39 -11.19
C GLU A 207 -18.78 0.43 -10.52
N LEU A 208 -18.52 1.43 -9.68
CA LEU A 208 -17.26 1.59 -8.97
C LEU A 208 -17.08 0.49 -7.91
N ARG A 209 -18.15 0.22 -7.15
CA ARG A 209 -18.10 -0.80 -6.08
C ARG A 209 -17.78 -2.17 -6.64
N GLU A 210 -18.43 -2.60 -7.72
CA GLU A 210 -18.17 -3.90 -8.36
C GLU A 210 -16.72 -4.01 -8.86
N CYS A 211 -16.21 -2.99 -9.55
CA CYS A 211 -14.82 -3.00 -10.01
C CYS A 211 -13.82 -3.02 -8.85
N VAL A 212 -14.10 -2.30 -7.77
CA VAL A 212 -13.25 -2.30 -6.56
C VAL A 212 -13.33 -3.65 -5.82
N GLU A 213 -14.51 -4.26 -5.72
CA GLU A 213 -14.64 -5.60 -5.14
C GLU A 213 -13.89 -6.65 -5.95
N ASP A 214 -13.97 -6.59 -7.28
CA ASP A 214 -13.22 -7.50 -8.16
C ASP A 214 -11.71 -7.42 -7.88
N VAL A 215 -11.19 -6.20 -7.62
CA VAL A 215 -9.79 -5.98 -7.25
C VAL A 215 -9.48 -6.47 -5.84
N ILE A 216 -10.26 -6.05 -4.83
CA ILE A 216 -10.00 -6.37 -3.41
C ILE A 216 -10.09 -7.87 -3.15
N LEU A 217 -11.04 -8.55 -3.77
CA LEU A 217 -11.29 -9.97 -3.60
C LEU A 217 -10.63 -10.84 -4.67
N ASN A 218 -9.85 -10.24 -5.57
CA ASN A 218 -9.17 -10.92 -6.67
C ASN A 218 -10.11 -11.88 -7.44
N ARG A 219 -11.31 -11.39 -7.81
CA ARG A 219 -12.37 -12.22 -8.42
C ARG A 219 -12.12 -12.55 -9.89
N ARG A 220 -11.24 -11.78 -10.57
CA ARG A 220 -10.99 -11.90 -12.01
C ARG A 220 -9.63 -11.32 -12.41
N ASP A 221 -9.04 -11.87 -13.43
CA ASP A 221 -7.68 -11.50 -13.89
C ASP A 221 -7.60 -10.08 -14.47
N ASP A 222 -8.67 -9.57 -15.08
CA ASP A 222 -8.76 -8.23 -15.67
C ASP A 222 -9.27 -7.14 -14.70
N ALA A 223 -9.38 -7.43 -13.40
CA ALA A 223 -9.94 -6.52 -12.41
C ALA A 223 -9.24 -5.16 -12.39
N THR A 224 -7.91 -5.16 -12.43
CA THR A 224 -7.10 -3.92 -12.45
C THR A 224 -7.41 -3.07 -13.68
N ASP A 225 -7.50 -3.68 -14.85
CA ASP A 225 -7.75 -2.97 -16.11
C ASP A 225 -9.15 -2.35 -16.12
N ARG A 226 -10.17 -3.08 -15.68
CA ARG A 226 -11.53 -2.56 -15.52
C ARG A 226 -11.61 -1.38 -14.57
N LEU A 227 -10.92 -1.46 -13.41
CA LEU A 227 -10.90 -0.35 -12.46
C LEU A 227 -10.18 0.88 -13.07
N LEU A 228 -9.11 0.68 -13.84
CA LEU A 228 -8.43 1.77 -14.55
C LEU A 228 -9.32 2.46 -15.58
N GLU A 229 -10.13 1.71 -16.35
CA GLU A 229 -11.03 2.25 -17.36
C GLU A 229 -12.06 3.22 -16.77
N ILE A 230 -12.55 2.94 -15.56
CA ILE A 230 -13.54 3.80 -14.91
C ILE A 230 -12.93 4.87 -14.00
N ALA A 231 -11.67 4.70 -13.57
CA ALA A 231 -11.02 5.57 -12.59
C ALA A 231 -10.98 7.04 -13.03
N ASP A 232 -10.79 7.29 -14.32
CA ASP A 232 -10.76 8.66 -14.88
C ASP A 232 -12.11 9.36 -14.80
N LYS A 233 -13.24 8.63 -14.85
CA LYS A 233 -14.59 9.19 -14.68
C LYS A 233 -14.75 9.82 -13.28
N TYR A 234 -14.10 9.25 -12.28
CA TYR A 234 -14.17 9.69 -10.87
C TYR A 234 -13.11 10.72 -10.50
N LYS A 235 -12.12 10.96 -11.35
CA LYS A 235 -11.07 11.98 -11.11
C LYS A 235 -11.55 13.42 -11.41
N GLY A 236 -12.79 13.59 -11.91
CA GLY A 236 -13.33 14.89 -12.31
C GLY A 236 -12.82 15.39 -13.67
N VAL A 237 -12.05 14.60 -14.39
CA VAL A 237 -11.66 14.84 -15.77
C VAL A 237 -12.63 14.06 -16.66
N LYS A 238 -13.42 14.72 -17.47
CA LYS A 238 -14.23 14.09 -18.52
C LYS A 238 -13.27 13.46 -19.55
N GLY A 239 -12.87 12.22 -19.31
CA GLY A 239 -12.18 11.39 -20.28
C GLY A 239 -13.20 10.76 -21.20
N GLU A 240 -13.30 11.20 -22.44
CA GLU A 240 -13.95 10.42 -23.49
C GLU A 240 -13.22 9.08 -23.63
N VAL A 241 -13.96 7.98 -23.54
CA VAL A 241 -13.49 6.65 -23.93
C VAL A 241 -13.22 6.73 -25.43
N LYS A 242 -11.98 7.00 -25.83
CA LYS A 242 -11.56 6.97 -27.22
C LYS A 242 -11.49 5.50 -27.67
N LYS A 243 -12.27 5.16 -28.72
CA LYS A 243 -11.97 4.01 -29.59
C LYS A 243 -10.48 4.06 -29.92
N GLU A 244 -9.84 2.89 -30.04
CA GLU A 244 -8.45 2.78 -30.50
C GLU A 244 -8.28 3.54 -31.80
N ASP A 245 -7.77 4.75 -31.69
CA ASP A 245 -7.47 5.60 -32.82
C ASP A 245 -6.03 5.28 -33.25
N LEU A 246 -5.90 4.63 -34.40
CA LEU A 246 -4.61 4.28 -34.99
C LEU A 246 -3.91 5.46 -35.70
N GLU A 247 -4.47 6.68 -35.63
CA GLU A 247 -3.85 7.88 -36.23
C GLU A 247 -2.41 8.11 -35.75
N TRP A 248 -2.11 7.70 -34.50
CA TRP A 248 -0.74 7.79 -33.97
C TRP A 248 0.28 6.96 -34.74
N ARG A 249 -0.15 5.93 -35.49
CA ARG A 249 0.75 5.14 -36.35
C ARG A 249 1.33 5.93 -37.50
N ASN A 250 0.73 7.06 -37.87
CA ASN A 250 1.20 7.96 -38.94
C ASN A 250 2.32 8.90 -38.49
N ARG A 251 2.72 8.86 -37.21
CA ARG A 251 3.78 9.69 -36.63
C ARG A 251 5.15 9.12 -36.93
N THR A 252 6.22 9.88 -36.61
CA THR A 252 7.59 9.38 -36.68
C THR A 252 7.80 8.18 -35.74
N VAL A 253 8.78 7.33 -36.01
CA VAL A 253 9.05 6.15 -35.18
C VAL A 253 9.37 6.54 -33.73
N GLU A 254 10.10 7.64 -33.54
CA GLU A 254 10.42 8.17 -32.20
C GLU A 254 9.16 8.57 -31.43
N GLU A 255 8.24 9.28 -32.09
CA GLU A 255 6.94 9.66 -31.50
C GLU A 255 6.07 8.44 -31.25
N ARG A 256 6.10 7.43 -32.10
CA ARG A 256 5.35 6.18 -31.92
C ARG A 256 5.86 5.40 -30.70
N LEU A 257 7.18 5.28 -30.55
CA LEU A 257 7.79 4.63 -29.37
C LEU A 257 7.43 5.36 -28.07
N SER A 258 7.56 6.69 -28.07
CA SER A 258 7.18 7.50 -26.90
C SER A 258 5.70 7.36 -26.59
N TYR A 259 4.81 7.40 -27.59
CA TYR A 259 3.37 7.22 -27.41
C TYR A 259 3.01 5.83 -26.88
N ALA A 260 3.63 4.78 -27.44
CA ALA A 260 3.44 3.41 -26.99
C ALA A 260 3.83 3.21 -25.52
N LEU A 261 4.96 3.82 -25.08
CA LEU A 261 5.39 3.83 -23.69
C LEU A 261 4.35 4.52 -22.79
N VAL A 262 3.96 5.75 -23.11
CA VAL A 262 2.99 6.52 -22.31
C VAL A 262 1.64 5.82 -22.20
N ARG A 263 1.21 5.12 -23.25
CA ARG A 263 -0.08 4.40 -23.29
C ARG A 263 0.01 2.94 -22.85
N GLY A 264 1.21 2.40 -22.66
CA GLY A 264 1.40 0.99 -22.31
C GLY A 264 1.07 0.01 -23.44
N ILE A 265 1.21 0.44 -24.71
CA ILE A 265 0.84 -0.37 -25.89
C ILE A 265 2.02 -1.26 -26.29
N THR A 266 1.82 -2.58 -26.29
CA THR A 266 2.87 -3.55 -26.66
C THR A 266 2.74 -4.06 -28.09
N ALA A 267 1.57 -3.90 -28.74
CA ALA A 267 1.23 -4.54 -30.01
C ALA A 267 2.22 -4.26 -31.15
N PHE A 268 2.82 -3.07 -31.21
CA PHE A 268 3.70 -2.63 -32.28
C PHE A 268 5.13 -2.40 -31.84
N ILE A 269 5.45 -2.66 -30.57
CA ILE A 269 6.72 -2.22 -29.97
C ILE A 269 7.95 -2.85 -30.65
N MET A 270 7.86 -4.11 -31.08
CA MET A 270 8.96 -4.81 -31.72
C MET A 270 9.25 -4.23 -33.11
N GLU A 271 8.22 -3.96 -33.90
CA GLU A 271 8.33 -3.36 -35.24
C GLU A 271 8.91 -1.95 -35.16
N ASP A 272 8.35 -1.11 -34.25
CA ASP A 272 8.80 0.26 -34.08
C ASP A 272 10.23 0.33 -33.50
N THR A 273 10.61 -0.60 -32.64
CA THR A 273 11.97 -0.71 -32.11
C THR A 273 12.96 -1.08 -33.22
N GLU A 274 12.61 -2.02 -34.10
CA GLU A 274 13.48 -2.39 -35.21
C GLU A 274 13.61 -1.24 -36.22
N GLU A 275 12.52 -0.57 -36.56
CA GLU A 275 12.55 0.61 -37.44
C GLU A 275 13.44 1.71 -36.85
N ALA A 276 13.34 1.97 -35.56
CA ALA A 276 14.23 2.93 -34.88
C ALA A 276 15.69 2.47 -34.91
N ARG A 277 15.95 1.16 -34.62
CA ARG A 277 17.30 0.60 -34.66
C ARG A 277 18.01 0.82 -36.00
N GLN A 278 17.26 0.78 -37.10
CA GLN A 278 17.79 1.01 -38.44
C GLN A 278 18.09 2.48 -38.73
N GLN A 279 17.48 3.40 -37.98
CA GLN A 279 17.72 4.87 -38.17
C GLN A 279 18.85 5.41 -37.30
N PHE A 280 19.30 4.65 -36.28
CA PHE A 280 20.38 5.05 -35.38
C PHE A 280 21.62 4.20 -35.60
N ASP A 281 22.80 4.82 -35.43
CA ASP A 281 24.09 4.14 -35.62
C ASP A 281 24.34 3.02 -34.60
N ARG A 282 23.81 3.15 -33.39
CA ARG A 282 23.98 2.18 -32.31
C ARG A 282 22.65 1.91 -31.57
N PRO A 283 22.34 0.65 -31.20
CA PRO A 283 21.11 0.29 -30.51
C PRO A 283 20.88 1.08 -29.22
N ILE A 284 21.94 1.44 -28.49
CA ILE A 284 21.86 2.22 -27.25
C ILE A 284 21.20 3.59 -27.46
N GLN A 285 21.34 4.20 -28.64
CA GLN A 285 20.76 5.51 -28.96
C GLN A 285 19.22 5.45 -29.03
N VAL A 286 18.64 4.30 -29.38
CA VAL A 286 17.19 4.09 -29.32
C VAL A 286 16.72 4.14 -27.86
N ILE A 287 17.51 3.57 -26.94
CA ILE A 287 17.20 3.55 -25.51
C ILE A 287 17.34 4.97 -24.93
N GLU A 288 18.51 5.61 -25.14
CA GLU A 288 18.83 6.95 -24.59
C GLU A 288 17.98 8.06 -25.21
N GLY A 289 17.50 7.87 -26.44
CA GLY A 289 16.65 8.83 -27.15
C GLY A 289 15.16 8.58 -26.90
N PRO A 290 14.45 8.00 -27.90
CA PRO A 290 12.97 7.94 -27.87
C PRO A 290 12.39 7.16 -26.70
N LEU A 291 13.03 6.07 -26.24
CA LEU A 291 12.50 5.29 -25.14
C LEU A 291 12.63 6.04 -23.80
N MET A 292 13.77 6.66 -23.53
CA MET A 292 13.94 7.48 -22.32
C MET A 292 13.09 8.75 -22.36
N ALA A 293 12.90 9.37 -23.51
CA ALA A 293 11.99 10.50 -23.66
C ALA A 293 10.56 10.12 -23.27
N GLY A 294 10.06 8.97 -23.74
CA GLY A 294 8.75 8.44 -23.34
C GLY A 294 8.65 8.14 -21.84
N MET A 295 9.69 7.53 -21.26
CA MET A 295 9.71 7.24 -19.81
C MET A 295 9.79 8.50 -18.94
N ASN A 296 10.42 9.55 -19.38
CA ASN A 296 10.42 10.85 -18.69
C ASN A 296 9.00 11.43 -18.63
N VAL A 297 8.24 11.38 -19.74
CA VAL A 297 6.83 11.78 -19.75
C VAL A 297 6.00 10.94 -18.78
N VAL A 298 6.23 9.62 -18.72
CA VAL A 298 5.58 8.72 -17.73
C VAL A 298 5.91 9.15 -16.30
N GLY A 299 7.17 9.48 -16.03
CA GLY A 299 7.63 9.99 -14.73
C GLY A 299 6.94 11.27 -14.32
N ASP A 300 6.84 12.25 -15.22
CA ASP A 300 6.18 13.54 -14.99
C ASP A 300 4.67 13.35 -14.74
N LEU A 301 4.01 12.52 -15.53
CA LEU A 301 2.58 12.19 -15.36
C LEU A 301 2.31 11.47 -14.03
N PHE A 302 3.19 10.55 -13.63
CA PHE A 302 3.09 9.87 -12.35
C PHE A 302 3.36 10.83 -11.18
N GLY A 303 4.40 11.64 -11.27
CA GLY A 303 4.77 12.63 -10.25
C GLY A 303 3.67 13.69 -10.02
N SER A 304 2.98 14.12 -11.09
CA SER A 304 1.85 15.04 -11.03
C SER A 304 0.50 14.38 -10.66
N GLY A 305 0.48 13.05 -10.42
CA GLY A 305 -0.74 12.31 -10.11
C GLY A 305 -1.70 12.14 -11.29
N GLN A 306 -1.23 12.35 -12.52
CA GLN A 306 -2.03 12.15 -13.75
C GLN A 306 -1.97 10.71 -14.27
N MET A 307 -0.99 9.92 -13.81
CA MET A 307 -0.82 8.51 -14.12
C MET A 307 -0.78 7.70 -12.84
N PHE A 308 -1.37 6.48 -12.84
CA PHE A 308 -1.39 5.58 -11.70
C PHE A 308 -0.31 4.51 -11.82
N LEU A 309 0.07 3.90 -10.69
CA LEU A 309 1.12 2.87 -10.66
C LEU A 309 0.90 1.73 -11.66
N PRO A 310 -0.32 1.16 -11.86
CA PRO A 310 -0.52 0.11 -12.85
C PRO A 310 -0.21 0.55 -14.29
N GLN A 311 -0.47 1.83 -14.61
CA GLN A 311 -0.13 2.40 -15.91
C GLN A 311 1.38 2.52 -16.09
N VAL A 312 2.11 2.93 -15.04
CA VAL A 312 3.59 2.96 -15.03
C VAL A 312 4.16 1.55 -15.22
N VAL A 313 3.58 0.53 -14.58
CA VAL A 313 3.99 -0.88 -14.76
C VAL A 313 3.77 -1.33 -16.21
N LYS A 314 2.65 -0.95 -16.86
CA LYS A 314 2.43 -1.22 -18.28
C LYS A 314 3.50 -0.53 -19.15
N SER A 315 3.82 0.73 -18.90
CA SER A 315 4.91 1.45 -19.57
C SER A 315 6.26 0.76 -19.41
N ALA A 316 6.57 0.30 -18.19
CA ALA A 316 7.79 -0.45 -17.91
C ALA A 316 7.87 -1.79 -18.67
N ARG A 317 6.73 -2.48 -18.89
CA ARG A 317 6.68 -3.68 -19.74
C ARG A 317 7.01 -3.36 -21.20
N VAL A 318 6.47 -2.27 -21.73
CA VAL A 318 6.80 -1.80 -23.10
C VAL A 318 8.30 -1.51 -23.21
N MET A 319 8.85 -0.77 -22.26
CA MET A 319 10.28 -0.47 -22.18
C MET A 319 11.13 -1.75 -22.15
N LYS A 320 10.77 -2.69 -21.28
CA LYS A 320 11.47 -3.97 -21.13
C LYS A 320 11.48 -4.79 -22.43
N GLN A 321 10.37 -4.85 -23.17
CA GLN A 321 10.27 -5.54 -24.45
C GLN A 321 11.17 -4.93 -25.50
N SER A 322 11.15 -3.59 -25.62
CA SER A 322 12.02 -2.88 -26.58
C SER A 322 13.50 -3.05 -26.24
N VAL A 323 13.90 -2.89 -24.96
CA VAL A 323 15.28 -3.11 -24.52
C VAL A 323 15.74 -4.55 -24.76
N ALA A 324 14.89 -5.55 -24.45
CA ALA A 324 15.22 -6.96 -24.69
C ALA A 324 15.47 -7.25 -26.16
N TYR A 325 14.77 -6.57 -27.08
CA TYR A 325 15.00 -6.68 -28.51
C TYR A 325 16.34 -6.07 -28.96
N LEU A 326 16.77 -4.99 -28.29
CA LEU A 326 18.01 -4.25 -28.64
C LEU A 326 19.27 -4.87 -28.03
N LEU A 327 19.13 -5.77 -27.06
CA LEU A 327 20.25 -6.49 -26.47
C LEU A 327 20.74 -7.57 -27.44
N PRO A 328 22.09 -7.80 -27.57
CA PRO A 328 22.66 -8.82 -28.44
C PRO A 328 22.33 -10.26 -27.99
#